data_8cf32572a10a6bdbb6c8616bcaa328b6
#
_entry.id   8cf32572a10a6bdbb6c8616bcaa328b6
#
_cell.length_a   1.000
_cell.length_b   1.000
_cell.length_c   1.000
_cell.angle_alpha   90.00
_cell.angle_beta   90.00
_cell.angle_gamma   90.00
#
_symmetry.space_group_name_H-M   'P 1'
#
loop_
_entity.id
_entity.type
_entity.pdbx_description
1 polymer ?
#
loop_
_entity_poly.entity_id
_entity_poly.type
_entity_poly.pdbx_seq_one_letter_code
_entity_poly.pdbx_strand_id
1 'polypeptide(L)'
;MWRGDESPFEGRNFQLPRPLNSPNAVQKPHPPILIGGGGEKKTLRLVAKYADACNLFDVPGVPLEQGIAHKLRVLRSHCEAEGRDYAEIEKAVTSFFQLGPDREAGLRNLVDHLRDLAAVGIDHAIVSPRGPYDDATLEALVSVLPELHAIETRTGSAAAAQ
;
A
#
# COMPACT_ATOMS: atom_id res chain seq x y z
N MET A 1 -5.40 -20.23 13.97
CA MET A 1 -5.48 -20.74 12.58
C MET A 1 -4.09 -20.81 11.92
N TRP A 2 -3.33 -19.73 11.69
CA TRP A 2 -2.01 -19.78 11.02
C TRP A 2 -0.95 -20.61 11.73
N ARG A 3 -1.06 -20.78 13.05
CA ARG A 3 -0.18 -21.66 13.85
C ARG A 3 -0.62 -23.13 13.86
N GLY A 4 -1.64 -23.52 13.08
CA GLY A 4 -2.22 -24.86 13.09
C GLY A 4 -3.12 -25.16 14.32
N ASP A 5 -3.43 -24.14 15.12
CA ASP A 5 -4.34 -24.26 16.25
C ASP A 5 -5.78 -24.37 15.76
N GLU A 6 -6.44 -25.48 16.06
CA GLU A 6 -7.82 -25.81 15.72
C GLU A 6 -8.76 -25.69 16.93
N SER A 7 -8.28 -25.14 18.05
CA SER A 7 -9.10 -24.96 19.26
C SER A 7 -10.32 -24.08 18.95
N PRO A 8 -11.48 -24.36 19.54
CA PRO A 8 -12.67 -23.56 19.33
C PRO A 8 -12.43 -22.08 19.66
N PHE A 9 -12.96 -21.20 18.84
CA PHE A 9 -12.97 -19.77 19.10
C PHE A 9 -14.39 -19.31 19.37
N GLU A 10 -14.62 -18.74 20.55
CA GLU A 10 -15.91 -18.16 20.96
C GLU A 10 -15.75 -16.65 21.12
N GLY A 11 -16.05 -15.91 20.06
CA GLY A 11 -16.07 -14.45 20.06
C GLY A 11 -17.48 -13.90 20.17
N ARG A 12 -17.59 -12.60 20.46
CA ARG A 12 -18.88 -11.89 20.56
C ARG A 12 -19.73 -11.98 19.29
N ASN A 13 -19.09 -11.90 18.12
CA ASN A 13 -19.77 -11.82 16.82
C ASN A 13 -19.54 -13.08 15.96
N PHE A 14 -18.51 -13.88 16.26
CA PHE A 14 -18.15 -15.06 15.51
C PHE A 14 -17.87 -16.21 16.46
N GLN A 15 -18.34 -17.38 16.10
CA GLN A 15 -18.07 -18.64 16.79
C GLN A 15 -17.54 -19.63 15.76
N LEU A 16 -16.39 -20.22 16.04
CA LEU A 16 -15.73 -21.19 15.18
C LEU A 16 -15.48 -22.47 16.00
N PRO A 17 -16.32 -23.51 15.86
CA PRO A 17 -16.16 -24.76 16.61
C PRO A 17 -14.82 -25.45 16.33
N ARG A 18 -14.34 -25.33 15.08
CA ARG A 18 -13.05 -25.85 14.62
C ARG A 18 -12.49 -24.97 13.52
N PRO A 19 -11.67 -23.97 13.86
CA PRO A 19 -11.02 -23.12 12.86
C PRO A 19 -9.99 -23.92 12.06
N LEU A 20 -10.31 -24.28 10.82
CA LEU A 20 -9.44 -25.02 9.93
C LEU A 20 -8.71 -24.09 8.97
N ASN A 21 -7.38 -24.27 8.86
CA ASN A 21 -6.54 -23.62 7.85
C ASN A 21 -5.63 -24.67 7.20
N SER A 22 -6.10 -25.24 6.07
CA SER A 22 -5.40 -26.31 5.35
C SER A 22 -5.47 -26.08 3.83
N PRO A 23 -4.33 -26.07 3.09
CA PRO A 23 -2.99 -26.16 3.65
C PRO A 23 -2.60 -24.93 4.47
N ASN A 24 -1.71 -25.11 5.44
CA ASN A 24 -1.20 -24.00 6.22
C ASN A 24 -0.22 -23.15 5.39
N ALA A 25 -0.01 -21.89 5.78
CA ALA A 25 0.94 -21.02 5.11
C ALA A 25 2.37 -21.56 5.18
N VAL A 26 3.12 -21.39 4.09
CA VAL A 26 4.54 -21.72 4.01
C VAL A 26 5.36 -20.70 4.81
N GLN A 27 4.99 -19.40 4.69
CA GLN A 27 5.63 -18.33 5.45
C GLN A 27 5.36 -18.46 6.96
N LYS A 28 6.39 -18.18 7.76
CA LYS A 28 6.32 -18.20 9.22
C LYS A 28 6.66 -16.82 9.79
N PRO A 29 5.93 -16.34 10.80
CA PRO A 29 4.82 -16.98 11.53
C PRO A 29 3.51 -17.02 10.76
N HIS A 30 3.35 -16.22 9.72
CA HIS A 30 2.20 -16.11 8.82
C HIS A 30 2.59 -15.34 7.54
N PRO A 31 1.78 -15.35 6.47
CA PRO A 31 1.96 -14.45 5.33
C PRO A 31 1.90 -12.98 5.78
N PRO A 32 2.61 -12.05 5.09
CA PRO A 32 2.49 -10.63 5.37
C PRO A 32 1.03 -10.16 5.31
N ILE A 33 0.65 -9.32 6.27
CA ILE A 33 -0.71 -8.79 6.41
C ILE A 33 -0.76 -7.42 5.77
N LEU A 34 -1.52 -7.29 4.67
CA LEU A 34 -1.84 -6.00 4.08
C LEU A 34 -3.24 -5.57 4.49
N ILE A 35 -3.38 -4.35 5.04
CA ILE A 35 -4.68 -3.75 5.38
C ILE A 35 -4.92 -2.54 4.48
N GLY A 36 -6.01 -2.62 3.67
CA GLY A 36 -6.43 -1.55 2.78
C GLY A 36 -7.43 -0.59 3.42
N GLY A 37 -7.32 0.69 3.05
CA GLY A 37 -8.26 1.75 3.42
C GLY A 37 -7.65 2.88 4.25
N GLY A 38 -8.27 4.06 4.14
CA GLY A 38 -7.80 5.32 4.75
C GLY A 38 -8.59 5.78 5.98
N GLY A 39 -9.36 4.91 6.64
CA GLY A 39 -10.17 5.27 7.82
C GLY A 39 -9.30 5.59 9.03
N GLU A 40 -9.26 6.88 9.43
CA GLU A 40 -8.31 7.41 10.41
C GLU A 40 -8.44 6.78 11.79
N LYS A 41 -9.68 6.64 12.29
CA LYS A 41 -9.93 6.20 13.67
C LYS A 41 -9.79 4.69 13.88
N LYS A 42 -10.11 3.88 12.87
CA LYS A 42 -10.15 2.41 12.99
C LYS A 42 -9.13 1.74 12.09
N THR A 43 -9.19 1.99 10.77
CA THR A 43 -8.37 1.27 9.80
C THR A 43 -6.89 1.53 10.03
N LEU A 44 -6.47 2.80 10.11
CA LEU A 44 -5.05 3.14 10.31
C LEU A 44 -4.53 2.70 11.69
N ARG A 45 -5.38 2.65 12.70
CA ARG A 45 -5.01 2.04 13.99
C ARG A 45 -4.80 0.53 13.88
N LEU A 46 -5.64 -0.18 13.10
CA LEU A 46 -5.45 -1.61 12.85
C LEU A 46 -4.19 -1.88 12.04
N VAL A 47 -3.88 -1.00 11.06
CA VAL A 47 -2.59 -1.03 10.34
C VAL A 47 -1.43 -0.95 11.31
N ALA A 48 -1.38 0.09 12.17
CA ALA A 48 -0.31 0.28 13.14
C ALA A 48 -0.14 -0.93 14.08
N LYS A 49 -1.23 -1.62 14.40
CA LYS A 49 -1.22 -2.73 15.36
C LYS A 49 -0.86 -4.08 14.75
N TYR A 50 -1.24 -4.34 13.50
CA TYR A 50 -1.23 -5.71 12.96
C TYR A 50 -0.64 -5.86 11.57
N ALA A 51 -0.53 -4.77 10.77
CA ALA A 51 -0.20 -4.91 9.37
C ALA A 51 1.30 -4.83 9.10
N ASP A 52 1.77 -5.61 8.13
CA ASP A 52 3.10 -5.49 7.54
C ASP A 52 3.09 -4.45 6.41
N ALA A 53 1.92 -4.22 5.80
CA ALA A 53 1.71 -3.21 4.77
C ALA A 53 0.34 -2.53 4.90
N CYS A 54 0.25 -1.28 4.47
CA CYS A 54 -1.03 -0.61 4.25
C CYS A 54 -1.22 -0.30 2.77
N ASN A 55 -2.48 -0.20 2.33
CA ASN A 55 -2.79 0.32 1.00
C ASN A 55 -3.80 1.46 1.11
N LEU A 56 -3.36 2.65 0.74
CA LEU A 56 -4.18 3.86 0.70
C LEU A 56 -4.77 4.06 -0.71
N PHE A 57 -5.83 4.86 -0.80
CA PHE A 57 -6.38 5.28 -2.08
C PHE A 57 -5.96 6.72 -2.37
N ASP A 58 -5.36 6.90 -3.53
CA ASP A 58 -5.11 8.21 -4.10
C ASP A 58 -6.40 8.72 -4.76
N VAL A 59 -7.01 9.72 -4.14
CA VAL A 59 -8.31 10.24 -4.58
C VAL A 59 -8.08 11.37 -5.58
N PRO A 60 -8.52 11.21 -6.84
CA PRO A 60 -8.34 12.25 -7.85
C PRO A 60 -8.93 13.61 -7.42
N GLY A 61 -8.14 14.67 -7.62
CA GLY A 61 -8.53 16.04 -7.27
C GLY A 61 -8.32 16.42 -5.79
N VAL A 62 -7.88 15.49 -4.95
CA VAL A 62 -7.46 15.80 -3.57
C VAL A 62 -5.95 16.06 -3.57
N PRO A 63 -5.48 17.24 -3.12
CA PRO A 63 -4.05 17.50 -3.00
C PRO A 63 -3.36 16.46 -2.10
N LEU A 64 -2.16 16.00 -2.50
CA LEU A 64 -1.41 14.97 -1.76
C LEU A 64 -1.24 15.30 -0.27
N GLU A 65 -1.00 16.56 0.06
CA GLU A 65 -0.84 17.03 1.44
C GLU A 65 -2.11 16.82 2.29
N GLN A 66 -3.29 16.98 1.70
CA GLN A 66 -4.58 16.81 2.38
C GLN A 66 -5.07 15.36 2.33
N GLY A 67 -4.63 14.60 1.34
CA GLY A 67 -4.94 13.19 1.13
C GLY A 67 -3.88 12.27 1.75
N ILE A 68 -2.98 11.77 0.92
CA ILE A 68 -2.00 10.72 1.27
C ILE A 68 -1.08 11.15 2.41
N ALA A 69 -0.45 12.34 2.32
CA ALA A 69 0.48 12.81 3.35
C ALA A 69 -0.22 12.96 4.72
N HIS A 70 -1.47 13.45 4.73
CA HIS A 70 -2.26 13.50 5.95
C HIS A 70 -2.51 12.10 6.55
N LYS A 71 -2.91 11.11 5.72
CA LYS A 71 -3.13 9.73 6.18
C LYS A 71 -1.86 9.09 6.75
N LEU A 72 -0.72 9.35 6.13
CA LEU A 72 0.58 8.88 6.62
C LEU A 72 0.95 9.50 7.98
N ARG A 73 0.65 10.78 8.20
CA ARG A 73 0.83 11.41 9.52
C ARG A 73 -0.05 10.78 10.59
N VAL A 74 -1.33 10.51 10.27
CA VAL A 74 -2.25 9.81 11.19
C VAL A 74 -1.75 8.39 11.50
N LEU A 75 -1.28 7.66 10.48
CA LEU A 75 -0.71 6.33 10.69
C LEU A 75 0.51 6.39 11.62
N ARG A 76 1.41 7.35 11.42
CA ARG A 76 2.59 7.56 12.29
C ARG A 76 2.18 7.79 13.74
N SER A 77 1.19 8.64 13.98
CA SER A 77 0.68 8.88 15.34
C SER A 77 0.08 7.62 15.98
N HIS A 78 -0.56 6.75 15.19
CA HIS A 78 -1.03 5.46 15.70
C HIS A 78 0.13 4.51 16.00
N CYS A 79 1.17 4.49 15.19
CA CYS A 79 2.38 3.70 15.45
C CYS A 79 3.05 4.13 16.76
N GLU A 80 3.20 5.44 16.99
CA GLU A 80 3.71 5.99 18.24
C GLU A 80 2.88 5.56 19.45
N ALA A 81 1.55 5.61 19.33
CA ALA A 81 0.63 5.19 20.40
C ALA A 81 0.66 3.69 20.68
N GLU A 82 0.90 2.84 19.66
CA GLU A 82 1.00 1.38 19.80
C GLU A 82 2.45 0.93 20.10
N GLY A 83 3.44 1.85 20.16
CA GLY A 83 4.85 1.54 20.42
C GLY A 83 5.55 0.77 19.29
N ARG A 84 5.10 0.97 18.05
CA ARG A 84 5.61 0.28 16.87
C ARG A 84 6.43 1.22 15.98
N ASP A 85 7.53 0.72 15.41
CA ASP A 85 8.27 1.48 14.42
C ASP A 85 7.44 1.63 13.13
N TYR A 86 7.20 2.89 12.74
CA TYR A 86 6.50 3.23 11.50
C TYR A 86 7.23 2.74 10.24
N ALA A 87 8.56 2.62 10.30
CA ALA A 87 9.38 2.16 9.17
C ALA A 87 9.17 0.68 8.85
N GLU A 88 8.69 -0.13 9.79
CA GLU A 88 8.38 -1.56 9.57
C GLU A 88 7.16 -1.78 8.66
N ILE A 89 6.34 -0.75 8.44
CA ILE A 89 5.13 -0.87 7.65
C ILE A 89 5.41 -0.40 6.23
N GLU A 90 5.24 -1.25 5.22
CA GLU A 90 5.24 -0.84 3.81
C GLU A 90 4.01 0.03 3.51
N LYS A 91 4.24 1.21 2.94
CA LYS A 91 3.19 2.17 2.58
C LYS A 91 2.88 2.06 1.09
N ALA A 92 1.83 1.30 0.76
CA ALA A 92 1.34 1.19 -0.61
C ALA A 92 0.19 2.17 -0.88
N VAL A 93 0.04 2.52 -2.14
CA VAL A 93 -1.07 3.33 -2.64
C VAL A 93 -1.67 2.71 -3.90
N THR A 94 -2.99 2.75 -4.03
CA THR A 94 -3.67 2.52 -5.31
C THR A 94 -4.02 3.84 -5.94
N SER A 95 -3.46 4.10 -7.13
CA SER A 95 -3.70 5.30 -7.92
C SER A 95 -4.31 4.94 -9.28
N PHE A 96 -5.29 5.74 -9.71
CA PHE A 96 -5.91 5.62 -11.02
C PHE A 96 -5.41 6.72 -11.92
N PHE A 97 -5.04 6.37 -13.15
CA PHE A 97 -4.58 7.36 -14.12
C PHE A 97 -5.24 7.16 -15.49
N GLN A 98 -5.16 8.19 -16.32
CA GLN A 98 -5.60 8.14 -17.69
C GLN A 98 -4.55 8.82 -18.59
N LEU A 99 -4.08 8.12 -19.63
CA LEU A 99 -3.04 8.65 -20.51
C LEU A 99 -3.54 9.82 -21.35
N GLY A 100 -4.85 9.85 -21.66
CA GLY A 100 -5.45 10.89 -22.50
C GLY A 100 -5.09 10.75 -24.00
N PRO A 101 -5.43 11.75 -24.82
CA PRO A 101 -5.13 11.75 -26.25
C PRO A 101 -3.63 11.97 -26.52
N ASP A 102 -2.96 12.79 -25.72
CA ASP A 102 -1.50 12.94 -25.72
C ASP A 102 -0.89 11.96 -24.71
N ARG A 103 -0.52 10.78 -25.20
CA ARG A 103 0.03 9.69 -24.37
C ARG A 103 1.36 10.09 -23.72
N GLU A 104 2.18 10.84 -24.41
CA GLU A 104 3.48 11.26 -23.90
C GLU A 104 3.32 12.22 -22.71
N ALA A 105 2.43 13.19 -22.82
CA ALA A 105 2.09 14.06 -21.70
C ALA A 105 1.45 13.27 -20.55
N GLY A 106 0.59 12.29 -20.86
CA GLY A 106 -0.02 11.42 -19.85
C GLY A 106 1.01 10.60 -19.08
N LEU A 107 2.03 10.06 -19.75
CA LEU A 107 3.13 9.32 -19.11
C LEU A 107 4.01 10.24 -18.25
N ARG A 108 4.36 11.43 -18.74
CA ARG A 108 5.10 12.42 -17.94
C ARG A 108 4.34 12.76 -16.65
N ASN A 109 3.05 13.05 -16.76
CA ASN A 109 2.21 13.34 -15.59
C ASN A 109 2.15 12.17 -14.60
N LEU A 110 2.10 10.92 -15.10
CA LEU A 110 2.12 9.73 -14.26
C LEU A 110 3.45 9.63 -13.50
N VAL A 111 4.58 9.78 -14.19
CA VAL A 111 5.91 9.69 -13.60
C VAL A 111 6.09 10.78 -12.53
N ASP A 112 5.72 12.02 -12.84
CA ASP A 112 5.81 13.13 -11.88
C ASP A 112 4.93 12.89 -10.65
N HIS A 113 3.71 12.42 -10.85
CA HIS A 113 2.81 12.07 -9.76
C HIS A 113 3.36 10.95 -8.87
N LEU A 114 3.98 9.92 -9.44
CA LEU A 114 4.60 8.84 -8.67
C LEU A 114 5.85 9.31 -7.91
N ARG A 115 6.61 10.26 -8.45
CA ARG A 115 7.69 10.93 -7.71
C ARG A 115 7.16 11.70 -6.50
N ASP A 116 6.07 12.43 -6.68
CA ASP A 116 5.45 13.18 -5.59
C ASP A 116 4.94 12.23 -4.49
N LEU A 117 4.35 11.10 -4.86
CA LEU A 117 3.93 10.04 -3.92
C LEU A 117 5.14 9.45 -3.15
N ALA A 118 6.25 9.16 -3.84
CA ALA A 118 7.47 8.69 -3.20
C ALA A 118 8.04 9.75 -2.23
N ALA A 119 8.02 11.03 -2.64
CA ALA A 119 8.50 12.14 -1.80
C ALA A 119 7.70 12.31 -0.50
N VAL A 120 6.41 12.00 -0.48
CA VAL A 120 5.60 12.03 0.74
C VAL A 120 5.72 10.74 1.56
N GLY A 121 6.40 9.71 1.05
CA GLY A 121 6.74 8.49 1.80
C GLY A 121 5.93 7.25 1.40
N ILE A 122 5.46 7.17 0.18
CA ILE A 122 4.92 5.94 -0.41
C ILE A 122 6.08 5.08 -0.91
N ASP A 123 6.05 3.80 -0.56
CA ASP A 123 7.08 2.82 -0.94
C ASP A 123 6.67 2.02 -2.17
N HIS A 124 5.36 1.80 -2.37
CA HIS A 124 4.81 0.93 -3.40
C HIS A 124 3.55 1.57 -4.05
N ALA A 125 3.56 1.71 -5.37
CA ALA A 125 2.41 2.22 -6.11
C ALA A 125 1.76 1.12 -6.96
N ILE A 126 0.46 0.89 -6.74
CA ILE A 126 -0.38 0.05 -7.58
C ILE A 126 -1.12 0.98 -8.54
N VAL A 127 -0.68 0.99 -9.79
CA VAL A 127 -1.18 1.93 -10.79
C VAL A 127 -2.20 1.24 -11.69
N SER A 128 -3.41 1.78 -11.76
CA SER A 128 -4.49 1.21 -12.57
C SER A 128 -4.92 2.19 -13.67
N PRO A 129 -4.69 1.86 -14.96
CA PRO A 129 -5.12 2.71 -16.05
C PRO A 129 -6.65 2.73 -16.15
N ARG A 130 -7.22 3.93 -16.42
CA ARG A 130 -8.62 4.09 -16.79
C ARG A 130 -8.70 4.21 -18.31
N GLY A 131 -9.28 3.20 -18.96
CA GLY A 131 -9.43 3.17 -20.41
C GLY A 131 -9.19 1.77 -21.00
N PRO A 132 -9.06 1.64 -22.29
CA PRO A 132 -8.82 0.34 -22.90
C PRO A 132 -7.45 -0.20 -22.44
N TYR A 133 -7.44 -1.46 -22.05
CA TYR A 133 -6.21 -2.23 -21.76
C TYR A 133 -5.71 -2.83 -23.10
N ASP A 134 -5.34 -1.96 -24.04
CA ASP A 134 -4.77 -2.35 -25.32
C ASP A 134 -3.24 -2.45 -25.25
N ASP A 135 -2.67 -3.15 -26.23
CA ASP A 135 -1.22 -3.38 -26.30
C ASP A 135 -0.45 -2.04 -26.33
N ALA A 136 -0.99 -1.03 -27.03
CA ALA A 136 -0.38 0.28 -27.09
C ALA A 136 -0.34 1.02 -25.74
N THR A 137 -1.32 0.79 -24.86
CA THR A 137 -1.30 1.30 -23.49
C THR A 137 -0.27 0.56 -22.65
N LEU A 138 -0.17 -0.76 -22.79
CA LEU A 138 0.82 -1.57 -22.08
C LEU A 138 2.25 -1.23 -22.53
N GLU A 139 2.49 -1.13 -23.84
CA GLU A 139 3.80 -0.72 -24.38
C GLU A 139 4.22 0.68 -23.87
N ALA A 140 3.27 1.63 -23.85
CA ALA A 140 3.52 2.95 -23.33
C ALA A 140 3.93 2.92 -21.84
N LEU A 141 3.28 2.11 -21.01
CA LEU A 141 3.63 1.94 -19.60
C LEU A 141 5.00 1.27 -19.43
N VAL A 142 5.28 0.24 -20.23
CA VAL A 142 6.60 -0.43 -20.22
C VAL A 142 7.73 0.54 -20.54
N SER A 143 7.52 1.49 -21.45
CA SER A 143 8.54 2.47 -21.84
C SER A 143 9.04 3.36 -20.70
N VAL A 144 8.22 3.61 -19.67
CA VAL A 144 8.57 4.44 -18.51
C VAL A 144 9.04 3.63 -17.28
N LEU A 145 8.98 2.30 -17.32
CA LEU A 145 9.39 1.46 -16.18
C LEU A 145 10.82 1.74 -15.70
N PRO A 146 11.84 1.92 -16.59
CA PRO A 146 13.20 2.22 -16.11
C PRO A 146 13.27 3.50 -15.30
N GLU A 147 12.50 4.54 -15.68
CA GLU A 147 12.43 5.80 -14.99
C GLU A 147 11.68 5.66 -13.64
N LEU A 148 10.59 4.88 -13.62
CA LEU A 148 9.84 4.60 -12.40
C LEU A 148 10.67 3.80 -11.39
N HIS A 149 11.44 2.81 -11.84
CA HIS A 149 12.33 2.03 -10.97
C HIS A 149 13.50 2.84 -10.41
N ALA A 150 13.85 3.97 -11.05
CA ALA A 150 14.90 4.87 -10.57
C ALA A 150 14.37 5.87 -9.51
N ILE A 151 13.08 5.88 -9.20
CA ILE A 151 12.52 6.74 -8.17
C ILE A 151 12.93 6.19 -6.80
N GLU A 152 13.73 6.96 -6.06
CA GLU A 152 14.12 6.61 -4.69
C GLU A 152 12.96 6.87 -3.72
N THR A 153 12.64 5.88 -2.90
CA THR A 153 11.69 6.05 -1.79
C THR A 153 12.44 6.41 -0.52
N ARG A 154 11.80 7.16 0.37
CA ARG A 154 12.41 7.59 1.65
C ARG A 154 12.82 6.42 2.56
N THR A 155 12.22 5.25 2.39
CA THR A 155 12.52 4.03 3.14
C THR A 155 13.68 3.26 2.53
N GLY A 156 13.84 3.26 1.20
CA GLY A 156 14.95 2.59 0.49
C GLY A 156 16.32 3.22 0.78
N SER A 157 16.37 4.52 1.03
CA SER A 157 17.61 5.23 1.40
C SER A 157 18.19 4.79 2.75
N ALA A 158 17.35 4.31 3.69
CA ALA A 158 17.82 3.83 4.99
C ALA A 158 18.34 2.37 4.94
N ALA A 159 17.83 1.55 4.02
CA ALA A 159 18.25 0.15 3.87
C ALA A 159 19.54 0.00 3.06
N ALA A 160 19.88 0.96 2.21
CA ALA A 160 21.13 0.96 1.42
C ALA A 160 22.35 1.47 2.21
N ALA A 161 22.17 1.96 3.44
CA ALA A 161 23.21 2.52 4.31
C ALA A 161 23.67 1.55 5.42
N GLN A 162 23.23 0.29 5.39
CA GLN A 162 23.69 -0.80 6.26
C GLN A 162 24.36 -1.91 5.41
#